data_86ad9903c9f048b60ac59a0aada853d3
#
_entry.id   86ad9903c9f048b60ac59a0aada853d3
#
_cell.length_a   1.000
_cell.length_b   1.000
_cell.length_c   1.000
_cell.angle_alpha   90.00
_cell.angle_beta   90.00
_cell.angle_gamma   90.00
#
_symmetry.space_group_name_H-M   'P 1'
#
loop_
_entity.id
_entity.type
_entity.pdbx_description
1 polymer ?
#
loop_
_entity_poly.entity_id
_entity_poly.type
_entity_poly.pdbx_seq_one_letter_code
_entity_poly.pdbx_strand_id
1 'polypeptide(L)'
;MDELIQTLNVAGVRYLLVGGQAMRLFGMPRFSMDWDFFLPPRDAENFQRLNQVIGEHLDGTVEPLGAHGENFIQTFQTSWGVLQFHLGLPGVSKFDLAEQTASTRRTESGTCVRCLGGSQLLAAKQAANRPQDQMDIEFLQELQRAGRLE
;
A
#
# COMPACT_ATOMS: atom_id res chain seq x y z
N MET A 1 -4.96 -13.80 4.28
CA MET A 1 -4.68 -12.53 3.62
C MET A 1 -5.89 -11.68 3.41
N ASP A 2 -6.93 -12.26 2.83
CA ASP A 2 -8.20 -11.55 2.71
C ASP A 2 -8.72 -11.11 4.06
N GLU A 3 -8.46 -11.91 5.10
CA GLU A 3 -8.83 -11.56 6.48
C GLU A 3 -8.25 -10.22 6.91
N LEU A 4 -6.95 -9.98 6.65
CA LEU A 4 -6.31 -8.71 6.98
C LEU A 4 -7.02 -7.55 6.28
N ILE A 5 -7.21 -7.66 4.98
CA ILE A 5 -7.83 -6.59 4.20
C ILE A 5 -9.28 -6.36 4.63
N GLN A 6 -10.04 -7.42 4.86
CA GLN A 6 -11.42 -7.31 5.34
C GLN A 6 -11.48 -6.62 6.70
N THR A 7 -10.55 -6.96 7.59
CA THR A 7 -10.46 -6.33 8.91
C THR A 7 -10.24 -4.82 8.78
N LEU A 8 -9.32 -4.40 7.91
CA LEU A 8 -9.06 -2.99 7.68
C LEU A 8 -10.27 -2.28 7.08
N ASN A 9 -10.93 -2.93 6.12
CA ASN A 9 -12.09 -2.34 5.45
C ASN A 9 -13.26 -2.15 6.40
N VAL A 10 -13.58 -3.16 7.21
CA VAL A 10 -14.69 -3.11 8.16
C VAL A 10 -14.46 -2.02 9.20
N ALA A 11 -13.23 -1.84 9.64
CA ALA A 11 -12.90 -0.82 10.65
C ALA A 11 -12.83 0.60 10.07
N GLY A 12 -12.93 0.75 8.76
CA GLY A 12 -12.84 2.05 8.12
C GLY A 12 -11.42 2.63 8.12
N VAL A 13 -10.41 1.78 8.15
CA VAL A 13 -9.02 2.22 8.09
C VAL A 13 -8.72 2.79 6.71
N ARG A 14 -8.11 3.97 6.68
CA ARG A 14 -7.63 4.58 5.45
C ARG A 14 -6.27 3.99 5.12
N TYR A 15 -6.16 3.35 3.98
CA TYR A 15 -4.91 2.78 3.47
C TYR A 15 -4.96 2.71 1.96
N LEU A 16 -3.78 2.66 1.35
CA LEU A 16 -3.64 2.28 -0.07
C LEU A 16 -2.58 1.19 -0.15
N LEU A 17 -2.94 0.08 -0.76
CA LEU A 17 -1.97 -0.99 -0.98
C LEU A 17 -1.00 -0.56 -2.08
N VAL A 18 0.28 -0.79 -1.85
CA VAL A 18 1.37 -0.50 -2.79
C VAL A 18 2.28 -1.72 -2.90
N GLY A 19 3.39 -1.60 -3.58
CA GLY A 19 4.40 -2.65 -3.65
C GLY A 19 3.97 -3.87 -4.46
N GLY A 20 4.60 -4.99 -4.16
CA GLY A 20 4.43 -6.23 -4.94
C GLY A 20 3.01 -6.79 -4.93
N GLN A 21 2.31 -6.69 -3.82
CA GLN A 21 0.93 -7.17 -3.75
C GLN A 21 0.01 -6.32 -4.62
N ALA A 22 0.22 -5.01 -4.67
CA ALA A 22 -0.53 -4.15 -5.58
C ALA A 22 -0.24 -4.52 -7.04
N MET A 23 1.03 -4.77 -7.38
CA MET A 23 1.39 -5.19 -8.73
C MET A 23 0.66 -6.46 -9.14
N ARG A 24 0.53 -7.42 -8.23
CA ARG A 24 -0.22 -8.65 -8.49
C ARG A 24 -1.69 -8.35 -8.79
N LEU A 25 -2.29 -7.43 -8.07
CA LEU A 25 -3.70 -7.06 -8.29
C LEU A 25 -3.88 -6.30 -9.61
N PHE A 26 -2.84 -5.63 -10.11
CA PHE A 26 -2.84 -5.05 -11.45
C PHE A 26 -2.61 -6.09 -12.54
N GLY A 27 -2.37 -7.34 -12.18
CA GLY A 27 -2.25 -8.45 -13.11
C GLY A 27 -0.82 -8.92 -13.39
N MET A 28 0.17 -8.37 -12.71
CA MET A 28 1.55 -8.82 -12.90
C MET A 28 1.77 -10.18 -12.23
N PRO A 29 2.19 -11.21 -12.99
CA PRO A 29 2.46 -12.52 -12.41
C PRO A 29 3.81 -12.50 -11.68
N ARG A 30 3.78 -12.19 -10.40
CA ARG A 30 4.99 -12.21 -9.57
C ARG A 30 4.64 -12.69 -8.17
N PHE A 31 5.64 -13.18 -7.48
CA PHE A 31 5.54 -13.58 -6.08
C PHE A 31 5.86 -12.38 -5.19
N SER A 32 5.12 -12.24 -4.10
CA SER A 32 5.42 -11.24 -3.08
C SER A 32 4.96 -11.78 -1.73
N MET A 33 5.82 -11.69 -0.73
CA MET A 33 5.51 -12.10 0.64
C MET A 33 5.19 -10.91 1.54
N ASP A 34 5.60 -9.71 1.14
CA ASP A 34 5.43 -8.51 1.94
C ASP A 34 4.14 -7.81 1.56
N TRP A 35 3.54 -7.15 2.55
CA TRP A 35 2.38 -6.30 2.35
C TRP A 35 2.78 -4.87 2.65
N ASP A 36 2.72 -4.01 1.63
CA ASP A 36 3.09 -2.62 1.73
C ASP A 36 1.85 -1.74 1.70
N PHE A 37 1.64 -1.00 2.77
CA PHE A 37 0.50 -0.09 2.91
C PHE A 37 1.00 1.34 3.00
N PHE A 38 0.37 2.22 2.24
CA PHE A 38 0.57 3.66 2.33
C PHE A 38 -0.53 4.22 3.22
N LEU A 39 -0.17 4.99 4.23
CA LEU A 39 -1.10 5.55 5.22
C LEU A 39 -1.03 7.06 5.23
N PRO A 40 -2.14 7.76 5.59
CA PRO A 40 -2.07 9.18 5.87
C PRO A 40 -1.16 9.39 7.09
N PRO A 41 -0.11 10.25 6.96
CA PRO A 41 0.99 10.23 7.92
C PRO A 41 0.67 10.79 9.32
N ARG A 42 -0.36 11.62 9.44
CA ARG A 42 -0.69 12.30 10.69
C ARG A 42 -2.16 12.23 11.07
N ASP A 43 -2.90 11.27 10.52
CA ASP A 43 -4.30 11.05 10.87
C ASP A 43 -4.37 10.21 12.14
N ALA A 44 -4.43 10.87 13.31
CA ALA A 44 -4.39 10.21 14.61
C ALA A 44 -5.53 9.20 14.78
N GLU A 45 -6.73 9.53 14.34
CA GLU A 45 -7.87 8.61 14.40
C GLU A 45 -7.62 7.36 13.58
N ASN A 46 -7.01 7.51 12.41
CA ASN A 46 -6.72 6.38 11.53
C ASN A 46 -5.72 5.42 12.18
N PHE A 47 -4.66 5.95 12.78
CA PHE A 47 -3.70 5.12 13.51
C PHE A 47 -4.37 4.41 14.69
N GLN A 48 -5.27 5.08 15.38
CA GLN A 48 -6.01 4.49 16.49
C GLN A 48 -6.86 3.31 16.00
N ARG A 49 -7.62 3.48 14.92
CA ARG A 49 -8.42 2.41 14.32
C ARG A 49 -7.56 1.23 13.88
N LEU A 50 -6.46 1.53 13.20
CA LEU A 50 -5.52 0.52 12.73
C LEU A 50 -4.98 -0.30 13.90
N ASN A 51 -4.48 0.37 14.93
CA ASN A 51 -3.90 -0.32 16.08
C ASN A 51 -4.94 -1.12 16.86
N GLN A 52 -6.19 -0.67 16.90
CA GLN A 52 -7.26 -1.42 17.55
C GLN A 52 -7.53 -2.76 16.87
N VAL A 53 -7.48 -2.81 15.56
CA VAL A 53 -7.90 -4.01 14.82
C VAL A 53 -6.75 -4.97 14.50
N ILE A 54 -5.52 -4.48 14.39
CA ILE A 54 -4.38 -5.37 14.09
C ILE A 54 -3.28 -5.35 15.15
N GLY A 55 -3.39 -4.46 16.15
CA GLY A 55 -2.32 -4.26 17.14
C GLY A 55 -1.93 -5.51 17.89
N GLU A 56 -2.88 -6.42 18.18
CA GLU A 56 -2.57 -7.67 18.88
C GLU A 56 -1.73 -8.63 18.03
N HIS A 57 -1.70 -8.42 16.70
CA HIS A 57 -0.91 -9.22 15.78
C HIS A 57 0.47 -8.63 15.53
N LEU A 58 0.74 -7.45 16.07
CA LEU A 58 1.99 -6.73 15.86
C LEU A 58 2.86 -6.80 17.10
N ASP A 59 4.16 -6.74 16.88
CA ASP A 59 5.16 -6.64 17.93
C ASP A 59 5.43 -5.15 18.21
N GLY A 60 4.36 -4.40 18.50
CA GLY A 60 4.43 -2.96 18.73
C GLY A 60 3.19 -2.27 18.19
N THR A 61 3.24 -0.94 18.10
CA THR A 61 2.16 -0.11 17.55
C THR A 61 2.65 0.63 16.32
N VAL A 62 1.72 0.87 15.38
CA VAL A 62 2.01 1.71 14.22
C VAL A 62 1.87 3.17 14.68
N GLU A 63 2.94 3.94 14.50
CA GLU A 63 3.03 5.31 15.01
C GLU A 63 2.88 6.34 13.88
N PRO A 64 2.30 7.52 14.16
CA PRO A 64 2.28 8.61 13.19
C PRO A 64 3.69 9.10 12.84
N LEU A 65 3.78 9.83 11.73
CA LEU A 65 5.04 10.44 11.32
C LEU A 65 5.51 11.44 12.37
N GLY A 66 6.76 11.29 12.80
CA GLY A 66 7.37 12.19 13.76
C GLY A 66 7.76 13.54 13.16
N ALA A 67 8.05 14.51 14.03
CA ALA A 67 8.38 15.87 13.62
C ALA A 67 9.64 15.95 12.75
N HIS A 68 10.54 14.99 12.88
CA HIS A 68 11.79 14.93 12.13
C HIS A 68 11.84 13.76 11.16
N GLY A 69 10.68 13.24 10.74
CA GLY A 69 10.60 12.12 9.81
C GLY A 69 10.72 10.75 10.45
N GLU A 70 10.68 10.67 11.77
CA GLU A 70 10.69 9.39 12.45
C GLU A 70 9.44 8.58 12.04
N ASN A 71 9.57 7.26 12.05
CA ASN A 71 8.48 6.34 11.74
C ASN A 71 8.04 6.35 10.27
N PHE A 72 8.89 6.88 9.39
CA PHE A 72 8.56 7.01 7.96
C PHE A 72 8.21 5.66 7.31
N ILE A 73 8.94 4.60 7.65
CA ILE A 73 8.64 3.22 7.26
C ILE A 73 8.69 2.37 8.52
N GLN A 74 7.63 1.60 8.77
CA GLN A 74 7.56 0.73 9.94
C GLN A 74 7.27 -0.69 9.47
N THR A 75 8.05 -1.65 9.96
CA THR A 75 8.01 -3.04 9.52
C THR A 75 7.66 -3.94 10.68
N PHE A 76 6.72 -4.86 10.47
CA PHE A 76 6.27 -5.81 11.48
C PHE A 76 6.20 -7.22 10.90
N GLN A 77 6.68 -8.20 11.66
CA GLN A 77 6.52 -9.62 11.35
C GLN A 77 5.20 -10.09 11.91
N THR A 78 4.35 -10.69 11.09
CA THR A 78 3.05 -11.18 11.51
C THR A 78 2.76 -12.56 10.93
N SER A 79 1.69 -13.19 11.39
CA SER A 79 1.21 -14.44 10.81
C SER A 79 0.74 -14.28 9.35
N TRP A 80 0.44 -13.06 8.93
CA TRP A 80 0.08 -12.76 7.53
C TRP A 80 1.31 -12.53 6.65
N GLY A 81 2.51 -12.53 7.24
CA GLY A 81 3.75 -12.18 6.59
C GLY A 81 4.29 -10.85 7.11
N VAL A 82 5.18 -10.23 6.35
CA VAL A 82 5.77 -8.95 6.72
C VAL A 82 4.83 -7.83 6.29
N LEU A 83 4.45 -6.97 7.24
CA LEU A 83 3.67 -5.76 6.96
C LEU A 83 4.60 -4.56 7.04
N GLN A 84 4.57 -3.72 6.02
CA GLN A 84 5.30 -2.46 5.99
C GLN A 84 4.31 -1.32 5.84
N PHE A 85 4.41 -0.34 6.73
CA PHE A 85 3.58 0.86 6.68
C PHE A 85 4.44 2.04 6.27
N HIS A 86 4.10 2.65 5.14
CA HIS A 86 4.82 3.78 4.55
C HIS A 86 4.01 5.05 4.82
N LEU A 87 4.65 6.04 5.41
CA LEU A 87 4.00 7.33 5.69
C LEU A 87 4.35 8.38 4.63
N GLY A 88 4.97 7.96 3.55
CA GLY A 88 5.26 8.74 2.36
C GLY A 88 5.81 7.82 1.30
N LEU A 89 5.71 8.24 0.05
CA LEU A 89 6.23 7.49 -1.10
C LEU A 89 6.94 8.45 -2.03
N PRO A 90 8.09 8.04 -2.60
CA PRO A 90 8.73 8.86 -3.65
C PRO A 90 7.77 9.02 -4.82
N GLY A 91 7.72 10.21 -5.41
CA GLY A 91 6.87 10.47 -6.58
C GLY A 91 5.39 10.65 -6.29
N VAL A 92 4.96 10.51 -5.03
CA VAL A 92 3.56 10.73 -4.61
C VAL A 92 3.54 11.85 -3.59
N SER A 93 2.81 12.94 -3.87
CA SER A 93 2.89 14.14 -3.04
C SER A 93 2.22 13.99 -1.68
N LYS A 94 0.97 13.53 -1.65
CA LYS A 94 0.19 13.42 -0.41
C LYS A 94 -0.77 12.25 -0.49
N PHE A 95 -0.99 11.60 0.66
CA PHE A 95 -1.95 10.52 0.77
C PHE A 95 -3.37 10.98 0.35
N ASP A 96 -3.82 12.14 0.82
CA ASP A 96 -5.18 12.60 0.56
C ASP A 96 -5.46 12.73 -0.94
N LEU A 97 -4.49 13.23 -1.71
CA LEU A 97 -4.62 13.31 -3.17
C LEU A 97 -4.58 11.93 -3.82
N ALA A 98 -3.70 11.07 -3.35
CA ALA A 98 -3.60 9.70 -3.85
C ALA A 98 -4.89 8.91 -3.59
N GLU A 99 -5.51 9.15 -2.45
CA GLU A 99 -6.76 8.49 -2.09
C GLU A 99 -7.89 8.84 -3.07
N GLN A 100 -7.91 10.08 -3.58
CA GLN A 100 -8.92 10.53 -4.53
C GLN A 100 -8.87 9.77 -5.85
N THR A 101 -7.69 9.31 -6.24
CA THR A 101 -7.48 8.58 -7.50
C THR A 101 -7.16 7.11 -7.27
N ALA A 102 -7.49 6.60 -6.09
CA ALA A 102 -7.24 5.20 -5.75
C ALA A 102 -8.00 4.25 -6.67
N SER A 103 -7.38 3.12 -6.95
CA SER A 103 -8.00 2.04 -7.72
C SER A 103 -8.56 1.01 -6.75
N THR A 104 -9.79 0.57 -6.97
CA THR A 104 -10.35 -0.55 -6.21
C THR A 104 -10.16 -1.82 -7.02
N ARG A 105 -9.45 -2.77 -6.44
CA ARG A 105 -9.17 -4.08 -7.05
C ARG A 105 -9.80 -5.17 -6.18
N ARG A 106 -9.91 -6.36 -6.73
CA ARG A 106 -10.46 -7.50 -5.99
C ARG A 106 -9.45 -8.63 -5.97
N THR A 107 -9.35 -9.30 -4.82
CA THR A 107 -8.60 -10.55 -4.70
C THR A 107 -9.34 -11.67 -5.42
N GLU A 108 -8.70 -12.83 -5.54
CA GLU A 108 -9.34 -14.01 -6.13
C GLU A 108 -10.62 -14.40 -5.36
N SER A 109 -10.63 -14.18 -4.05
CA SER A 109 -11.79 -14.45 -3.20
C SER A 109 -12.86 -13.36 -3.26
N GLY A 110 -12.63 -12.28 -4.02
CA GLY A 110 -13.59 -11.21 -4.18
C GLY A 110 -13.50 -10.08 -3.18
N THR A 111 -12.50 -10.08 -2.30
CA THR A 111 -12.30 -9.01 -1.31
C THR A 111 -11.86 -7.73 -2.02
N CYS A 112 -12.52 -6.62 -1.72
CA CYS A 112 -12.15 -5.31 -2.26
C CYS A 112 -10.87 -4.80 -1.58
N VAL A 113 -9.93 -4.33 -2.40
CA VAL A 113 -8.66 -3.77 -1.92
C VAL A 113 -8.50 -2.40 -2.53
N ARG A 114 -8.22 -1.41 -1.69
CA ARG A 114 -7.90 -0.07 -2.17
C ARG A 114 -6.41 0.01 -2.46
N CYS A 115 -6.09 0.27 -3.71
CA CYS A 115 -4.71 0.35 -4.18
C CYS A 115 -4.37 1.77 -4.61
N LEU A 116 -3.09 2.11 -4.52
CA LEU A 116 -2.58 3.30 -5.19
C LEU A 116 -2.92 3.19 -6.68
N GLY A 117 -3.46 4.27 -7.25
CA GLY A 117 -3.85 4.26 -8.67
C GLY A 117 -2.67 3.97 -9.58
N GLY A 118 -2.95 3.37 -10.74
CA GLY A 118 -1.90 2.88 -11.63
C GLY A 118 -0.89 3.94 -12.03
N SER A 119 -1.36 5.14 -12.39
CA SER A 119 -0.48 6.24 -12.78
C SER A 119 0.44 6.67 -11.63
N GLN A 120 -0.07 6.70 -10.41
CA GLN A 120 0.74 7.07 -9.24
C GLN A 120 1.69 5.95 -8.83
N LEU A 121 1.25 4.69 -8.99
CA LEU A 121 2.12 3.54 -8.74
C LEU A 121 3.32 3.57 -9.69
N LEU A 122 3.08 3.87 -10.97
CA LEU A 122 4.14 4.03 -11.96
C LEU A 122 5.07 5.19 -11.57
N ALA A 123 4.51 6.34 -11.22
CA ALA A 123 5.30 7.50 -10.81
C ALA A 123 6.17 7.19 -9.59
N ALA A 124 5.63 6.47 -8.61
CA ALA A 124 6.37 6.08 -7.41
C ALA A 124 7.56 5.16 -7.76
N LYS A 125 7.31 4.18 -8.63
CA LYS A 125 8.36 3.25 -9.06
C LYS A 125 9.45 3.97 -9.85
N GLN A 126 9.08 4.88 -10.74
CA GLN A 126 10.02 5.67 -11.52
C GLN A 126 10.84 6.61 -10.64
N ALA A 127 10.23 7.21 -9.62
CA ALA A 127 10.92 8.09 -8.69
C ALA A 127 11.92 7.34 -7.83
N ALA A 128 11.57 6.14 -7.35
CA ALA A 128 12.48 5.27 -6.59
C ALA A 128 13.61 4.75 -7.47
N ASN A 129 13.30 4.40 -8.70
CA ASN A 129 14.26 4.00 -9.74
C ASN A 129 15.30 2.99 -9.27
N ARG A 130 14.85 1.97 -8.53
CA ARG A 130 15.73 0.90 -8.07
C ARG A 130 15.84 -0.19 -9.14
N PRO A 131 16.94 -0.97 -9.18
CA PRO A 131 17.06 -2.08 -10.13
C PRO A 131 15.88 -3.05 -10.07
N GLN A 132 15.39 -3.36 -8.86
CA GLN A 132 14.26 -4.26 -8.67
C GLN A 132 12.92 -3.67 -9.14
N ASP A 133 12.85 -2.38 -9.43
CA ASP A 133 11.63 -1.73 -9.91
C ASP A 133 11.47 -1.80 -11.42
N GLN A 134 12.52 -2.19 -12.17
CA GLN A 134 12.51 -2.08 -13.63
C GLN A 134 11.43 -2.94 -14.29
N MET A 135 11.24 -4.16 -13.84
CA MET A 135 10.21 -5.04 -14.38
C MET A 135 8.82 -4.50 -14.07
N ASP A 136 8.62 -3.98 -12.87
CA ASP A 136 7.34 -3.36 -12.48
C ASP A 136 7.04 -2.15 -13.35
N ILE A 137 8.05 -1.29 -13.59
CA ILE A 137 7.91 -0.10 -14.44
C ILE A 137 7.52 -0.52 -15.86
N GLU A 138 8.20 -1.50 -16.43
CA GLU A 138 7.90 -1.98 -17.77
C GLU A 138 6.46 -2.52 -17.88
N PHE A 139 6.02 -3.29 -16.87
CA PHE A 139 4.67 -3.83 -16.84
C PHE A 139 3.63 -2.71 -16.80
N LEU A 140 3.82 -1.72 -15.91
CA LEU A 140 2.89 -0.59 -15.79
C LEU A 140 2.87 0.26 -17.06
N GLN A 141 4.01 0.45 -17.70
CA GLN A 141 4.10 1.17 -18.98
C GLN A 141 3.34 0.44 -20.09
N GLU A 142 3.40 -0.90 -20.11
CA GLU A 142 2.62 -1.69 -21.05
C GLU A 142 1.12 -1.51 -20.83
N LEU A 143 0.67 -1.55 -19.57
CA LEU A 143 -0.73 -1.28 -19.25
C LEU A 143 -1.15 0.12 -19.70
N GLN A 144 -0.26 1.10 -19.50
CA GLN A 144 -0.53 2.48 -19.91
C GLN A 144 -0.70 2.59 -21.42
N ARG A 145 0.18 1.96 -22.19
CA ARG A 145 0.08 1.94 -23.65
C ARG A 145 -1.19 1.26 -24.13
N ALA A 146 -1.65 0.25 -23.40
CA ALA A 146 -2.88 -0.47 -23.73
C ALA A 146 -4.15 0.24 -23.22
N GLY A 147 -4.02 1.38 -22.54
CA GLY A 147 -5.16 2.10 -21.95
C GLY A 147 -5.79 1.36 -20.77
N ARG A 148 -5.02 0.50 -20.08
CA ARG A 148 -5.53 -0.37 -19.01
C ARG A 148 -4.89 -0.09 -17.65
N LEU A 149 -4.26 1.05 -17.50
CA LEU A 149 -3.51 1.35 -16.26
C LEU A 149 -4.42 1.64 -15.06
N GLU A 150 -5.63 2.11 -15.26
CA GLU A 150 -6.58 2.45 -14.20
C GLU A 150 -7.44 1.26 -13.74
#